data_dcad7b21644c082f6853e36c8833ae37
#
_entry.id   dcad7b21644c082f6853e36c8833ae37
#
_cell.length_a   1.000
_cell.length_b   1.000
_cell.length_c   1.000
_cell.angle_alpha   90.00
_cell.angle_beta   90.00
_cell.angle_gamma   90.00
#
_symmetry.space_group_name_H-M   'P 1'
#
loop_
_entity.id
_entity.type
_entity.pdbx_description
1 polymer ?
#
loop_
_entity_poly.entity_id
_entity_poly.type
_entity_poly.pdbx_seq_one_letter_code
_entity_poly.pdbx_strand_id
1 'polypeptide(L)'
;MHSGRSLVILAGGLSRRMGRDKAALPAGDGTLIEHLARRLAPVVDETIVAGGSGRDHPPGARIVPDQYPGLGPLAGIHAGLLAARYAHVWVVGCDLPDADPGLASLLRGLAGDYDAVVPRLDGEPQGVCALYDRALASRIEDLLNAGERRVKMLLAASNVRYVTPEELRVVDPELRSFRNINTPAEYEAWLKAQLASR
;
A
#
# COMPACT_ATOMS: atom_id res chain seq x y z
N MET A 1 10.10 -16.03 -17.01
CA MET A 1 9.25 -15.53 -15.92
C MET A 1 8.64 -14.22 -16.36
N HIS A 2 7.32 -14.08 -16.29
CA HIS A 2 6.66 -12.83 -16.69
C HIS A 2 7.06 -11.72 -15.72
N SER A 3 7.65 -10.65 -16.24
CA SER A 3 8.17 -9.51 -15.48
C SER A 3 7.08 -8.51 -15.05
N GLY A 4 5.85 -8.98 -14.85
CA GLY A 4 4.73 -8.12 -14.48
C GLY A 4 4.81 -7.59 -13.04
N ARG A 5 3.95 -6.62 -12.74
CA ARG A 5 3.89 -5.86 -11.47
C ARG A 5 2.53 -6.01 -10.83
N SER A 6 2.49 -6.52 -9.60
CA SER A 6 1.28 -6.54 -8.78
C SER A 6 1.22 -5.31 -7.88
N LEU A 7 0.06 -4.66 -7.83
CA LEU A 7 -0.28 -3.65 -6.82
C LEU A 7 -1.27 -4.27 -5.84
N VAL A 8 -1.01 -4.11 -4.56
CA VAL A 8 -1.96 -4.38 -3.48
C VAL A 8 -2.33 -3.07 -2.79
N ILE A 9 -3.59 -2.70 -2.84
CA ILE A 9 -4.13 -1.58 -2.07
C ILE A 9 -4.75 -2.13 -0.79
N LEU A 10 -4.24 -1.68 0.36
CA LEU A 10 -4.79 -2.07 1.65
C LEU A 10 -6.01 -1.21 1.96
N ALA A 11 -7.20 -1.79 1.83
CA ALA A 11 -8.47 -1.12 2.11
C ALA A 11 -9.02 -1.42 3.52
N GLY A 12 -8.40 -2.35 4.25
CA GLY A 12 -8.80 -2.76 5.59
C GLY A 12 -8.23 -1.86 6.67
N GLY A 13 -9.04 -1.57 7.66
CA GLY A 13 -8.66 -0.86 8.88
C GLY A 13 -9.91 -0.24 9.53
N LEU A 14 -10.08 -0.47 10.84
CA LEU A 14 -11.13 0.21 11.60
C LEU A 14 -10.75 1.70 11.66
N SER A 15 -11.28 2.49 10.73
CA SER A 15 -11.12 3.97 10.68
C SER A 15 -11.83 4.66 11.87
N ARG A 16 -11.51 4.21 13.11
CA ARG A 16 -12.16 4.66 14.35
C ARG A 16 -12.13 6.17 14.53
N ARG A 17 -11.08 6.83 14.01
CA ARG A 17 -10.90 8.29 14.13
C ARG A 17 -11.67 9.07 13.06
N MET A 18 -11.98 8.43 11.93
CA MET A 18 -12.73 9.05 10.82
C MET A 18 -14.25 8.84 10.94
N GLY A 19 -14.71 7.90 11.77
CA GLY A 19 -16.14 7.53 11.90
C GLY A 19 -16.75 6.95 10.62
N ARG A 20 -15.97 6.82 9.55
CA ARG A 20 -16.37 6.31 8.22
C ARG A 20 -15.25 5.45 7.62
N ASP A 21 -15.62 4.58 6.70
CA ASP A 21 -14.64 3.82 5.91
C ASP A 21 -13.83 4.77 5.03
N LYS A 22 -12.50 4.83 5.25
CA LYS A 22 -11.59 5.69 4.48
C LYS A 22 -11.60 5.38 2.99
N ALA A 23 -11.65 4.09 2.63
CA ALA A 23 -11.64 3.65 1.24
C ALA A 23 -12.82 4.23 0.45
N ALA A 24 -13.98 4.41 1.12
CA ALA A 24 -15.22 4.93 0.54
C ALA A 24 -15.35 6.47 0.60
N LEU A 25 -14.35 7.21 1.10
CA LEU A 25 -14.40 8.67 1.12
C LEU A 25 -14.42 9.23 -0.30
N PRO A 26 -15.25 10.25 -0.61
CA PRO A 26 -15.31 10.87 -1.93
C PRO A 26 -13.96 11.45 -2.38
N ALA A 27 -13.57 11.20 -3.64
CA ALA A 27 -12.33 11.72 -4.23
C ALA A 27 -12.55 12.05 -5.73
N GLY A 28 -12.92 13.27 -6.02
CA GLY A 28 -13.32 13.67 -7.38
C GLY A 28 -14.59 12.93 -7.82
N ASP A 29 -14.51 12.22 -8.93
CA ASP A 29 -15.65 11.48 -9.52
C ASP A 29 -15.80 10.05 -8.96
N GLY A 30 -15.17 9.75 -7.84
CA GLY A 30 -15.21 8.42 -7.23
C GLY A 30 -14.82 8.44 -5.77
N THR A 31 -14.36 7.31 -5.29
CA THR A 31 -13.86 7.11 -3.92
C THR A 31 -12.35 7.25 -3.83
N LEU A 32 -11.82 7.36 -2.61
CA LEU A 32 -10.38 7.47 -2.35
C LEU A 32 -9.60 6.26 -2.89
N ILE A 33 -10.17 5.07 -2.74
CA ILE A 33 -9.55 3.84 -3.26
C ILE A 33 -9.59 3.79 -4.79
N GLU A 34 -10.65 4.27 -5.43
CA GLU A 34 -10.74 4.37 -6.89
C GLU A 34 -9.77 5.42 -7.44
N HIS A 35 -9.62 6.55 -6.75
CA HIS A 35 -8.62 7.57 -7.07
C HIS A 35 -7.22 6.97 -7.06
N LEU A 36 -6.84 6.29 -5.98
CA LEU A 36 -5.52 5.66 -5.84
C LEU A 36 -5.30 4.57 -6.91
N ALA A 37 -6.27 3.69 -7.12
CA ALA A 37 -6.18 2.64 -8.14
C ALA A 37 -6.02 3.22 -9.54
N ARG A 38 -6.80 4.24 -9.93
CA ARG A 38 -6.69 4.94 -11.22
C ARG A 38 -5.32 5.58 -11.41
N ARG A 39 -4.79 6.21 -10.35
CA ARG A 39 -3.48 6.86 -10.36
C ARG A 39 -2.35 5.87 -10.61
N LEU A 40 -2.43 4.66 -10.03
CA LEU A 40 -1.37 3.67 -10.05
C LEU A 40 -1.53 2.62 -11.17
N ALA A 41 -2.72 2.48 -11.75
CA ALA A 41 -2.99 1.52 -12.83
C ALA A 41 -2.00 1.58 -14.00
N PRO A 42 -1.53 2.75 -14.48
CA PRO A 42 -0.63 2.81 -15.64
C PRO A 42 0.73 2.14 -15.45
N VAL A 43 1.16 1.87 -14.21
CA VAL A 43 2.49 1.35 -13.89
C VAL A 43 2.48 -0.08 -13.34
N VAL A 44 1.32 -0.74 -13.32
CA VAL A 44 1.13 -2.11 -12.82
C VAL A 44 0.32 -2.96 -13.79
N ASP A 45 0.48 -4.28 -13.73
CA ASP A 45 -0.21 -5.24 -14.62
C ASP A 45 -1.43 -5.88 -13.96
N GLU A 46 -1.53 -5.80 -12.64
CA GLU A 46 -2.73 -6.17 -11.88
C GLU A 46 -2.88 -5.30 -10.63
N THR A 47 -4.13 -5.03 -10.26
CA THR A 47 -4.48 -4.37 -9.00
C THR A 47 -5.33 -5.31 -8.15
N ILE A 48 -4.93 -5.45 -6.89
CA ILE A 48 -5.60 -6.24 -5.86
C ILE A 48 -5.99 -5.29 -4.74
N VAL A 49 -7.22 -5.41 -4.26
CA VAL A 49 -7.68 -4.71 -3.06
C VAL A 49 -7.79 -5.74 -1.94
N ALA A 50 -6.98 -5.58 -0.90
CA ALA A 50 -6.95 -6.47 0.25
C ALA A 50 -7.70 -5.86 1.44
N GLY A 51 -8.63 -6.61 1.99
CA GLY A 51 -9.55 -6.13 3.02
C GLY A 51 -10.66 -5.25 2.46
N GLY A 52 -11.46 -4.68 3.35
CA GLY A 52 -12.62 -3.86 2.97
C GLY A 52 -13.92 -4.66 2.84
N SER A 53 -15.04 -4.00 3.15
CA SER A 53 -16.37 -4.63 3.23
C SER A 53 -17.17 -4.57 1.92
N GLY A 54 -16.54 -4.21 0.83
CA GLY A 54 -16.97 -4.66 -0.49
C GLY A 54 -18.07 -3.96 -1.24
N ARG A 55 -18.27 -2.65 -1.25
CA ARG A 55 -19.28 -2.05 -2.17
C ARG A 55 -18.69 -1.18 -3.27
N ASP A 56 -17.59 -0.50 -3.02
CA ASP A 56 -16.99 0.41 -3.99
C ASP A 56 -15.61 -0.13 -4.38
N HIS A 57 -15.57 -0.77 -5.55
CA HIS A 57 -14.36 -1.41 -6.04
C HIS A 57 -13.84 -0.68 -7.26
N PRO A 58 -12.54 -0.38 -7.31
CA PRO A 58 -11.94 0.17 -8.52
C PRO A 58 -12.20 -0.76 -9.71
N PRO A 59 -12.65 -0.24 -10.86
CA PRO A 59 -12.82 -1.05 -12.07
C PRO A 59 -11.54 -1.80 -12.41
N GLY A 60 -11.67 -3.11 -12.70
CA GLY A 60 -10.54 -3.96 -13.04
C GLY A 60 -9.69 -4.46 -11.87
N ALA A 61 -9.96 -4.03 -10.64
CA ALA A 61 -9.30 -4.55 -9.46
C ALA A 61 -9.91 -5.87 -8.98
N ARG A 62 -9.07 -6.77 -8.49
CA ARG A 62 -9.51 -8.01 -7.85
C ARG A 62 -9.56 -7.82 -6.33
N ILE A 63 -10.73 -8.11 -5.77
CA ILE A 63 -10.93 -8.00 -4.32
C ILE A 63 -10.57 -9.32 -3.64
N VAL A 64 -9.84 -9.25 -2.55
CA VAL A 64 -9.49 -10.41 -1.76
C VAL A 64 -9.86 -10.19 -0.30
N PRO A 65 -10.55 -11.16 0.31
CA PRO A 65 -10.89 -11.06 1.73
C PRO A 65 -9.64 -11.19 2.58
N ASP A 66 -9.63 -10.49 3.70
CA ASP A 66 -8.64 -10.68 4.75
C ASP A 66 -8.96 -11.99 5.51
N GLN A 67 -8.02 -12.94 5.50
CA GLN A 67 -8.18 -14.22 6.21
C GLN A 67 -8.03 -14.06 7.73
N TYR A 68 -7.44 -12.95 8.17
CA TYR A 68 -7.21 -12.61 9.57
C TYR A 68 -7.87 -11.26 9.92
N PRO A 69 -9.20 -11.15 9.88
CA PRO A 69 -9.91 -9.89 9.98
C PRO A 69 -9.60 -9.18 11.31
N GLY A 70 -9.31 -7.88 11.22
CA GLY A 70 -9.01 -7.06 12.39
C GLY A 70 -7.57 -7.17 12.92
N LEU A 71 -6.69 -7.95 12.28
CA LEU A 71 -5.28 -8.05 12.68
C LEU A 71 -4.37 -6.99 12.04
N GLY A 72 -4.96 -5.96 11.43
CA GLY A 72 -4.22 -4.79 10.96
C GLY A 72 -3.55 -4.96 9.60
N PRO A 73 -2.59 -4.06 9.23
CA PRO A 73 -2.01 -4.04 7.89
C PRO A 73 -1.31 -5.33 7.48
N LEU A 74 -0.71 -6.05 8.44
CA LEU A 74 0.02 -7.29 8.16
C LEU A 74 -0.89 -8.36 7.54
N ALA A 75 -2.13 -8.47 8.02
CA ALA A 75 -3.12 -9.40 7.49
C ALA A 75 -3.54 -9.03 6.06
N GLY A 76 -3.73 -7.74 5.76
CA GLY A 76 -4.00 -7.28 4.41
C GLY A 76 -2.83 -7.52 3.45
N ILE A 77 -1.58 -7.32 3.91
CA ILE A 77 -0.37 -7.64 3.13
C ILE A 77 -0.36 -9.15 2.83
N HIS A 78 -0.60 -10.01 3.81
CA HIS A 78 -0.69 -11.46 3.63
C HIS A 78 -1.68 -11.85 2.53
N ALA A 79 -2.93 -11.38 2.65
CA ALA A 79 -3.98 -11.67 1.67
C ALA A 79 -3.60 -11.21 0.26
N GLY A 80 -2.99 -10.01 0.16
CA GLY A 80 -2.51 -9.46 -1.09
C GLY A 80 -1.39 -10.28 -1.72
N LEU A 81 -0.37 -10.69 -0.94
CA LEU A 81 0.75 -11.49 -1.42
C LEU A 81 0.29 -12.87 -1.89
N LEU A 82 -0.60 -13.54 -1.17
CA LEU A 82 -1.17 -14.83 -1.59
C LEU A 82 -1.92 -14.72 -2.92
N ALA A 83 -2.62 -13.62 -3.13
CA ALA A 83 -3.43 -13.41 -4.33
C ALA A 83 -2.60 -12.94 -5.53
N ALA A 84 -1.42 -12.36 -5.34
CA ALA A 84 -0.62 -11.79 -6.39
C ALA A 84 -0.12 -12.83 -7.40
N ARG A 85 -0.10 -12.45 -8.69
CA ARG A 85 0.42 -13.29 -9.78
C ARG A 85 1.94 -13.17 -9.92
N TYR A 86 2.48 -11.99 -9.61
CA TYR A 86 3.89 -11.68 -9.83
C TYR A 86 4.70 -11.77 -8.55
N ALA A 87 6.00 -12.04 -8.68
CA ALA A 87 6.88 -12.26 -7.54
C ALA A 87 7.05 -11.03 -6.64
N HIS A 88 7.12 -9.84 -7.25
CA HIS A 88 7.26 -8.59 -6.52
C HIS A 88 5.93 -7.84 -6.49
N VAL A 89 5.51 -7.48 -5.30
CA VAL A 89 4.21 -6.88 -5.01
C VAL A 89 4.40 -5.53 -4.35
N TRP A 90 3.96 -4.47 -5.02
CA TRP A 90 3.93 -3.15 -4.43
C TRP A 90 2.67 -3.01 -3.57
N VAL A 91 2.86 -2.76 -2.29
CA VAL A 91 1.78 -2.57 -1.32
C VAL A 91 1.64 -1.09 -1.03
N VAL A 92 0.40 -0.57 -1.09
CA VAL A 92 0.07 0.82 -0.79
C VAL A 92 -1.16 0.89 0.09
N GLY A 93 -1.11 1.65 1.18
CA GLY A 93 -2.26 1.93 2.03
C GLY A 93 -3.27 2.86 1.33
N CYS A 94 -4.57 2.62 1.48
CA CYS A 94 -5.60 3.50 0.92
C CYS A 94 -5.60 4.91 1.51
N ASP A 95 -4.89 5.12 2.62
CA ASP A 95 -4.68 6.41 3.27
C ASP A 95 -3.51 7.22 2.69
N LEU A 96 -2.88 6.74 1.62
CA LEU A 96 -1.78 7.37 0.88
C LEU A 96 -2.22 7.76 -0.55
N PRO A 97 -3.18 8.69 -0.73
CA PRO A 97 -3.81 8.95 -2.03
C PRO A 97 -2.86 9.59 -3.05
N ASP A 98 -1.78 10.22 -2.58
CA ASP A 98 -0.80 10.88 -3.43
C ASP A 98 0.40 9.99 -3.78
N ALA A 99 0.33 8.66 -3.53
CA ALA A 99 1.40 7.74 -3.89
C ALA A 99 1.85 7.94 -5.34
N ASP A 100 3.15 8.18 -5.54
CA ASP A 100 3.71 8.49 -6.86
C ASP A 100 3.92 7.21 -7.66
N PRO A 101 3.42 7.13 -8.92
CA PRO A 101 3.64 5.96 -9.78
C PRO A 101 5.12 5.63 -10.02
N GLY A 102 6.01 6.61 -9.98
CA GLY A 102 7.45 6.43 -10.12
C GLY A 102 8.07 5.52 -9.06
N LEU A 103 7.45 5.46 -7.85
CA LEU A 103 7.88 4.55 -6.79
C LEU A 103 7.86 3.08 -7.22
N ALA A 104 6.89 2.66 -8.04
CA ALA A 104 6.80 1.28 -8.52
C ALA A 104 8.08 0.85 -9.25
N SER A 105 8.62 1.73 -10.11
CA SER A 105 9.84 1.45 -10.87
C SER A 105 11.09 1.59 -10.01
N LEU A 106 11.15 2.61 -9.15
CA LEU A 106 12.26 2.81 -8.24
C LEU A 106 12.44 1.62 -7.30
N LEU A 107 11.40 1.24 -6.57
CA LEU A 107 11.45 0.14 -5.61
C LEU A 107 11.75 -1.20 -6.30
N ARG A 108 11.17 -1.42 -7.49
CA ARG A 108 11.43 -2.63 -8.27
C ARG A 108 12.88 -2.70 -8.76
N GLY A 109 13.48 -1.57 -9.15
CA GLY A 109 14.88 -1.50 -9.55
C GLY A 109 15.86 -1.82 -8.43
N LEU A 110 15.45 -1.62 -7.17
CA LEU A 110 16.25 -1.90 -5.98
C LEU A 110 15.98 -3.29 -5.37
N ALA A 111 15.08 -4.10 -5.95
CA ALA A 111 14.64 -5.35 -5.36
C ALA A 111 15.77 -6.38 -5.19
N GLY A 112 16.60 -6.61 -6.24
CA GLY A 112 17.70 -7.57 -6.15
C GLY A 112 17.31 -8.88 -5.48
N ASP A 113 18.12 -9.32 -4.49
CA ASP A 113 17.88 -10.50 -3.66
C ASP A 113 17.25 -10.15 -2.29
N TYR A 114 16.64 -8.98 -2.16
CA TYR A 114 15.97 -8.58 -0.94
C TYR A 114 14.54 -9.13 -0.85
N ASP A 115 14.14 -9.54 0.35
CA ASP A 115 12.75 -9.95 0.65
C ASP A 115 11.77 -8.78 0.54
N ALA A 116 12.24 -7.56 0.86
CA ALA A 116 11.45 -6.35 0.75
C ALA A 116 12.32 -5.11 0.45
N VAL A 117 11.73 -4.14 -0.24
CA VAL A 117 12.31 -2.79 -0.45
C VAL A 117 11.37 -1.77 0.20
N VAL A 118 11.85 -1.12 1.24
CA VAL A 118 11.01 -0.33 2.16
C VAL A 118 11.55 1.08 2.30
N PRO A 119 10.79 2.12 1.91
CA PRO A 119 11.11 3.50 2.23
C PRO A 119 11.28 3.71 3.74
N ARG A 120 12.26 4.52 4.13
CA ARG A 120 12.48 4.90 5.53
C ARG A 120 12.52 6.41 5.64
N LEU A 121 11.59 6.99 6.40
CA LEU A 121 11.48 8.42 6.64
C LEU A 121 11.63 8.68 8.15
N ASP A 122 12.47 9.64 8.51
CA ASP A 122 12.74 10.01 9.92
C ASP A 122 13.07 8.80 10.80
N GLY A 123 13.78 7.82 10.23
CA GLY A 123 14.16 6.57 10.90
C GLY A 123 13.07 5.49 10.91
N GLU A 124 11.82 5.81 10.53
CA GLU A 124 10.70 4.88 10.56
C GLU A 124 10.42 4.25 9.18
N PRO A 125 10.29 2.91 9.12
CA PRO A 125 9.97 2.20 7.88
C PRO A 125 8.52 2.41 7.47
N GLN A 126 8.31 2.70 6.17
CA GLN A 126 7.00 2.92 5.56
C GLN A 126 6.43 1.59 5.01
N GLY A 127 6.17 0.63 5.90
CA GLY A 127 5.78 -0.73 5.52
C GLY A 127 4.44 -0.87 4.78
N VAL A 128 3.62 0.18 4.74
CA VAL A 128 2.37 0.22 3.95
C VAL A 128 2.52 1.03 2.66
N CYS A 129 3.75 1.37 2.28
CA CYS A 129 4.11 1.90 0.97
C CYS A 129 5.47 1.30 0.57
N ALA A 130 5.50 -0.01 0.25
CA ALA A 130 6.73 -0.78 0.09
C ALA A 130 6.56 -1.91 -0.93
N LEU A 131 7.67 -2.39 -1.45
CA LEU A 131 7.72 -3.56 -2.32
C LEU A 131 8.07 -4.80 -1.49
N TYR A 132 7.34 -5.88 -1.69
CA TYR A 132 7.55 -7.16 -1.01
C TYR A 132 7.72 -8.31 -2.01
N ASP A 133 8.60 -9.26 -1.71
CA ASP A 133 8.57 -10.54 -2.41
C ASP A 133 7.34 -11.34 -1.95
N ARG A 134 6.63 -11.93 -2.91
CA ARG A 134 5.45 -12.76 -2.67
C ARG A 134 5.73 -13.93 -1.73
N ALA A 135 6.95 -14.46 -1.75
CA ALA A 135 7.35 -15.58 -0.89
C ALA A 135 7.25 -15.26 0.62
N LEU A 136 7.21 -13.96 0.99
CA LEU A 136 7.00 -13.57 2.38
C LEU A 136 5.61 -13.95 2.94
N ALA A 137 4.66 -14.36 2.10
CA ALA A 137 3.32 -14.74 2.56
C ALA A 137 3.34 -15.82 3.66
N SER A 138 4.17 -16.88 3.53
CA SER A 138 4.27 -17.93 4.54
C SER A 138 4.84 -17.40 5.86
N ARG A 139 5.87 -16.54 5.81
CA ARG A 139 6.44 -15.92 7.02
C ARG A 139 5.43 -15.01 7.72
N ILE A 140 4.62 -14.27 6.95
CA ILE A 140 3.55 -13.46 7.52
C ILE A 140 2.50 -14.33 8.20
N GLU A 141 2.13 -15.45 7.58
CA GLU A 141 1.18 -16.41 8.18
C GLU A 141 1.67 -16.92 9.53
N ASP A 142 2.94 -17.31 9.63
CA ASP A 142 3.56 -17.74 10.89
C ASP A 142 3.48 -16.66 11.96
N LEU A 143 3.78 -15.40 11.61
CA LEU A 143 3.69 -14.26 12.52
C LEU A 143 2.24 -14.02 12.99
N LEU A 144 1.27 -14.06 12.08
CA LEU A 144 -0.15 -13.88 12.40
C LEU A 144 -0.66 -15.00 13.32
N ASN A 145 -0.28 -16.24 13.06
CA ASN A 145 -0.62 -17.38 13.89
C ASN A 145 0.01 -17.30 15.30
N ALA A 146 1.19 -16.66 15.41
CA ALA A 146 1.82 -16.35 16.70
C ALA A 146 1.21 -15.11 17.41
N GLY A 147 0.19 -14.49 16.82
CA GLY A 147 -0.48 -13.29 17.36
C GLY A 147 0.23 -11.97 17.06
N GLU A 148 1.27 -11.96 16.24
CA GLU A 148 1.96 -10.73 15.84
C GLU A 148 1.18 -10.02 14.73
N ARG A 149 1.08 -8.67 14.83
CA ARG A 149 0.26 -7.84 13.94
C ARG A 149 1.06 -6.70 13.29
N ARG A 150 2.28 -6.49 13.78
CA ARG A 150 3.11 -5.33 13.39
C ARG A 150 3.95 -5.67 12.17
N VAL A 151 3.81 -4.87 11.10
CA VAL A 151 4.68 -4.96 9.91
C VAL A 151 6.16 -4.85 10.28
N LYS A 152 6.50 -4.05 11.29
CA LYS A 152 7.87 -3.89 11.79
C LYS A 152 8.53 -5.21 12.20
N MET A 153 7.76 -6.16 12.73
CA MET A 153 8.28 -7.49 13.10
C MET A 153 8.58 -8.35 11.88
N LEU A 154 7.77 -8.27 10.82
CA LEU A 154 8.09 -8.89 9.53
C LEU A 154 9.41 -8.34 8.98
N LEU A 155 9.55 -7.01 8.97
CA LEU A 155 10.75 -6.37 8.43
C LEU A 155 12.01 -6.73 9.24
N ALA A 156 11.90 -6.85 10.56
CA ALA A 156 13.01 -7.26 11.42
C ALA A 156 13.46 -8.71 11.19
N ALA A 157 12.55 -9.57 10.70
CA ALA A 157 12.82 -10.98 10.39
C ALA A 157 13.16 -11.22 8.91
N SER A 158 13.35 -10.17 8.10
CA SER A 158 13.52 -10.24 6.64
C SER A 158 14.79 -9.54 6.19
N ASN A 159 15.30 -9.92 5.01
CA ASN A 159 16.38 -9.21 4.34
C ASN A 159 15.80 -7.97 3.62
N VAL A 160 15.95 -6.78 4.24
CA VAL A 160 15.28 -5.56 3.78
C VAL A 160 16.27 -4.53 3.23
N ARG A 161 16.01 -4.04 2.01
CA ARG A 161 16.63 -2.84 1.46
C ARG A 161 15.83 -1.62 1.91
N TYR A 162 16.40 -0.82 2.78
CA TYR A 162 15.80 0.47 3.14
C TYR A 162 16.17 1.56 2.14
N VAL A 163 15.19 2.31 1.66
CA VAL A 163 15.35 3.41 0.70
C VAL A 163 15.34 4.74 1.42
N THR A 164 16.37 5.56 1.20
CA THR A 164 16.51 6.84 1.91
C THR A 164 15.63 7.93 1.31
N PRO A 165 15.37 9.02 2.03
CA PRO A 165 14.63 10.17 1.50
C PRO A 165 15.27 10.77 0.24
N GLU A 166 16.61 10.77 0.15
CA GLU A 166 17.37 11.29 -1.00
C GLU A 166 17.08 10.46 -2.25
N GLU A 167 17.07 9.13 -2.13
CA GLU A 167 16.75 8.22 -3.23
C GLU A 167 15.28 8.38 -3.67
N LEU A 168 14.35 8.55 -2.71
CA LEU A 168 12.93 8.73 -2.99
C LEU A 168 12.62 10.04 -3.72
N ARG A 169 13.34 11.13 -3.39
CA ARG A 169 13.15 12.44 -4.03
C ARG A 169 13.47 12.46 -5.52
N VAL A 170 14.12 11.45 -6.04
CA VAL A 170 14.35 11.30 -7.49
C VAL A 170 13.03 11.18 -8.24
N VAL A 171 12.02 10.55 -7.64
CA VAL A 171 10.69 10.33 -8.24
C VAL A 171 9.59 11.13 -7.53
N ASP A 172 9.74 11.41 -6.25
CA ASP A 172 8.79 12.17 -5.43
C ASP A 172 9.53 13.25 -4.63
N PRO A 173 9.85 14.42 -5.23
CA PRO A 173 10.68 15.46 -4.62
C PRO A 173 10.16 15.98 -3.27
N GLU A 174 8.84 16.01 -3.09
CA GLU A 174 8.18 16.50 -1.88
C GLU A 174 7.76 15.37 -0.91
N LEU A 175 8.05 14.11 -1.25
CA LEU A 175 7.67 12.93 -0.48
C LEU A 175 6.16 12.88 -0.18
N ARG A 176 5.34 13.33 -1.13
CA ARG A 176 3.88 13.39 -1.01
C ARG A 176 3.27 11.99 -0.88
N SER A 177 3.90 10.99 -1.47
CA SER A 177 3.49 9.57 -1.38
C SER A 177 3.33 9.06 0.04
N PHE A 178 3.94 9.72 1.02
CA PHE A 178 3.96 9.28 2.42
C PHE A 178 3.10 10.16 3.34
N ARG A 179 2.33 11.07 2.75
CA ARG A 179 1.37 11.90 3.51
C ARG A 179 0.08 11.14 3.75
N ASN A 180 -0.09 10.66 4.97
CA ASN A 180 -1.29 9.92 5.37
C ASN A 180 -2.50 10.83 5.55
N ILE A 181 -3.67 10.35 5.15
CA ILE A 181 -4.97 10.92 5.53
C ILE A 181 -5.54 10.10 6.69
N ASN A 182 -5.45 10.60 7.91
CA ASN A 182 -5.90 9.92 9.13
C ASN A 182 -7.05 10.62 9.86
N THR A 183 -7.26 11.91 9.56
CA THR A 183 -8.27 12.77 10.20
C THR A 183 -9.14 13.47 9.16
N PRO A 184 -10.38 13.90 9.53
CA PRO A 184 -11.22 14.71 8.65
C PRO A 184 -10.53 15.98 8.16
N ALA A 185 -9.75 16.64 9.01
CA ALA A 185 -9.03 17.88 8.64
C ALA A 185 -7.96 17.61 7.57
N GLU A 186 -7.19 16.51 7.67
CA GLU A 186 -6.20 16.12 6.66
C GLU A 186 -6.89 15.79 5.33
N TYR A 187 -8.04 15.11 5.38
CA TYR A 187 -8.82 14.79 4.20
C TYR A 187 -9.35 16.06 3.51
N GLU A 188 -9.91 17.01 4.25
CA GLU A 188 -10.39 18.27 3.71
C GLU A 188 -9.25 19.10 3.10
N ALA A 189 -8.08 19.13 3.74
CA ALA A 189 -6.90 19.80 3.23
C ALA A 189 -6.43 19.16 1.92
N TRP A 190 -6.41 17.83 1.84
CA TRP A 190 -6.09 17.09 0.63
C TRP A 190 -7.06 17.40 -0.51
N LEU A 191 -8.38 17.39 -0.26
CA LEU A 191 -9.40 17.73 -1.26
C LEU A 191 -9.20 19.13 -1.83
N LYS A 192 -8.93 20.12 -0.96
CA LYS A 192 -8.65 21.49 -1.40
C LYS A 192 -7.43 21.57 -2.30
N ALA A 193 -6.36 20.85 -1.96
CA ALA A 193 -5.15 20.79 -2.78
C ALA A 193 -5.40 20.16 -4.16
N GLN A 194 -6.23 19.11 -4.24
CA GLN A 194 -6.61 18.46 -5.50
C GLN A 194 -7.41 19.41 -6.41
N LEU A 195 -8.28 20.25 -5.85
CA LEU A 195 -9.05 21.23 -6.62
C LEU A 195 -8.19 22.38 -7.15
N ALA A 196 -7.16 22.77 -6.41
CA ALA A 196 -6.23 23.84 -6.81
C ALA A 196 -5.22 23.41 -7.90
N SER A 197 -5.07 22.10 -8.13
CA SER A 197 -4.11 21.52 -9.10
C SER A 197 -4.76 21.17 -10.45
N ARG A 198 -6.07 21.43 -10.62
CA ARG A 198 -6.84 21.26 -11.87
C ARG A 198 -6.95 22.59 -12.61
#